data_a04d6e10f4dd6440170f90183ad28de7
#
_entry.id   a04d6e10f4dd6440170f90183ad28de7
#
_cell.length_a   1.000
_cell.length_b   1.000
_cell.length_c   1.000
_cell.angle_alpha   90.00
_cell.angle_beta   90.00
_cell.angle_gamma   90.00
#
_symmetry.space_group_name_H-M   'P 1'
#
loop_
_entity.id
_entity.type
_entity.pdbx_description
1 polymer ?
#
loop_
_entity_poly.entity_id
_entity_poly.type
_entity_poly.pdbx_seq_one_letter_code
_entity_poly.pdbx_strand_id
1 'polypeptide(L)'
;MQRADGVADFPGAWDGIYGVGDLEDLDVVTARITEVTGIDAENLEYVRAGGARGLAYGNHLQDVVPVLFVSGVDEIDARGLYKGFEWIDPGEIQNKKYATPQLRDMYGDVASYLYIHKTSIGQEQNVAREIQARLSGTGSLKDIHDEVFGVLSPHFMRGYIFVEASALHHVEKLIGRVGVSTTPMKNCRKVLGGESPLGDVLPYLEPKAATAGIEEGCIVEIHGGAFRGQAARVTRVTESKEEVTVELFEAAVPVALTVRADQVRVTQRVE
;
A
#
# COMPACT_ATOMS: atom_id res chain seq x y z
N MET A 1 -0.83 21.01 -2.05
CA MET A 1 -1.04 22.24 -2.86
C MET A 1 -0.38 23.42 -2.19
N GLN A 2 0.25 24.34 -2.92
CA GLN A 2 0.83 25.57 -2.37
C GLN A 2 -0.14 26.75 -2.57
N ARG A 3 -0.51 27.42 -1.47
CA ARG A 3 -1.44 28.57 -1.52
C ARG A 3 -0.84 29.75 -2.26
N ALA A 4 -1.67 30.49 -2.99
CA ALA A 4 -1.25 31.70 -3.68
C ALA A 4 -0.83 32.81 -2.68
N ASP A 5 0.05 33.72 -3.11
CA ASP A 5 0.57 34.79 -2.25
C ASP A 5 -0.48 35.83 -1.85
N GLY A 6 -1.57 35.94 -2.63
CA GLY A 6 -2.69 36.85 -2.35
C GLY A 6 -3.78 36.32 -1.41
N VAL A 7 -3.63 35.12 -0.86
CA VAL A 7 -4.61 34.53 0.06
C VAL A 7 -4.43 35.13 1.44
N ALA A 8 -5.54 35.47 2.13
CA ALA A 8 -5.52 36.15 3.42
C ALA A 8 -4.83 35.32 4.52
N ASP A 9 -5.09 34.02 4.55
CA ASP A 9 -4.55 33.12 5.58
C ASP A 9 -3.41 32.29 5.01
N PHE A 10 -2.26 32.27 5.69
CA PHE A 10 -1.06 31.49 5.34
C PHE A 10 -0.64 31.58 3.87
N PRO A 11 -0.38 32.79 3.30
CA PRO A 11 0.02 32.93 1.91
C PRO A 11 1.33 32.18 1.64
N GLY A 12 1.39 31.46 0.51
CA GLY A 12 2.56 30.67 0.11
C GLY A 12 2.80 29.39 0.92
N ALA A 13 1.97 29.09 1.93
CA ALA A 13 2.08 27.85 2.69
C ALA A 13 1.56 26.65 1.91
N TRP A 14 2.05 25.48 2.28
CA TRP A 14 1.52 24.19 1.80
C TRP A 14 0.28 23.79 2.59
N ASP A 15 -0.76 23.35 1.88
CA ASP A 15 -2.06 23.07 2.48
C ASP A 15 -2.82 21.99 1.70
N GLY A 16 -3.94 21.52 2.29
CA GLY A 16 -4.94 20.72 1.62
C GLY A 16 -5.79 21.52 0.62
N ILE A 17 -6.69 20.85 -0.06
CA ILE A 17 -7.74 21.49 -0.87
C ILE A 17 -8.96 21.67 0.02
N TYR A 18 -9.49 22.89 0.09
CA TYR A 18 -10.67 23.19 0.87
C TYR A 18 -11.88 23.42 -0.03
N GLY A 19 -13.03 22.95 0.43
CA GLY A 19 -14.32 23.16 -0.17
C GLY A 19 -15.41 23.26 0.90
N VAL A 20 -16.58 23.71 0.50
CA VAL A 20 -17.80 23.72 1.32
C VAL A 20 -18.79 22.78 0.64
N GLY A 21 -19.30 21.80 1.38
CA GLY A 21 -20.23 20.82 0.85
C GLY A 21 -20.67 19.82 1.92
N ASP A 22 -21.62 18.99 1.57
CA ASP A 22 -22.03 17.85 2.35
C ASP A 22 -21.12 16.65 2.00
N LEU A 23 -20.59 15.99 3.01
CA LEU A 23 -19.77 14.79 2.81
C LEU A 23 -20.59 13.58 2.36
N GLU A 24 -21.91 13.62 2.52
CA GLU A 24 -22.79 12.61 1.94
C GLU A 24 -22.87 12.74 0.41
N ASP A 25 -22.50 13.90 -0.14
CA ASP A 25 -22.43 14.18 -1.58
C ASP A 25 -20.95 14.27 -2.03
N LEU A 26 -20.34 13.11 -2.27
CA LEU A 26 -18.96 13.01 -2.75
C LEU A 26 -18.75 13.68 -4.12
N ASP A 27 -19.80 13.84 -4.92
CA ASP A 27 -19.71 14.49 -6.23
C ASP A 27 -19.33 15.97 -6.08
N VAL A 28 -19.81 16.64 -5.03
CA VAL A 28 -19.44 18.03 -4.71
C VAL A 28 -17.95 18.11 -4.33
N VAL A 29 -17.47 17.16 -3.52
CA VAL A 29 -16.07 17.11 -3.12
C VAL A 29 -15.17 16.85 -4.33
N THR A 30 -15.53 15.87 -5.14
CA THR A 30 -14.81 15.50 -6.38
C THR A 30 -14.77 16.67 -7.36
N ALA A 31 -15.91 17.34 -7.60
CA ALA A 31 -15.98 18.52 -8.44
C ALA A 31 -15.04 19.65 -7.97
N ARG A 32 -14.93 19.84 -6.64
CA ARG A 32 -14.00 20.82 -6.07
C ARG A 32 -12.54 20.45 -6.30
N ILE A 33 -12.19 19.17 -6.18
CA ILE A 33 -10.84 18.70 -6.48
C ILE A 33 -10.53 18.93 -7.96
N THR A 34 -11.44 18.54 -8.87
CA THR A 34 -11.31 18.74 -10.31
C THR A 34 -11.13 20.22 -10.67
N GLU A 35 -11.93 21.10 -10.08
CA GLU A 35 -11.83 22.56 -10.29
C GLU A 35 -10.42 23.10 -9.96
N VAL A 36 -9.85 22.64 -8.87
CA VAL A 36 -8.58 23.15 -8.32
C VAL A 36 -7.35 22.51 -8.97
N THR A 37 -7.45 21.23 -9.33
CA THR A 37 -6.31 20.42 -9.80
C THR A 37 -6.31 20.17 -11.29
N GLY A 38 -7.46 20.33 -11.96
CA GLY A 38 -7.64 19.90 -13.35
C GLY A 38 -7.72 18.39 -13.55
N ILE A 39 -7.68 17.59 -12.49
CA ILE A 39 -7.83 16.13 -12.57
C ILE A 39 -9.29 15.80 -12.84
N ASP A 40 -9.57 15.01 -13.86
CA ASP A 40 -10.93 14.55 -14.17
C ASP A 40 -11.46 13.63 -13.07
N ALA A 41 -12.77 13.72 -12.79
CA ALA A 41 -13.44 12.97 -11.72
C ALA A 41 -13.24 11.44 -11.83
N GLU A 42 -13.16 10.91 -13.04
CA GLU A 42 -12.92 9.47 -13.31
C GLU A 42 -11.54 8.97 -12.84
N ASN A 43 -10.58 9.88 -12.65
CA ASN A 43 -9.25 9.59 -12.15
C ASN A 43 -9.13 9.81 -10.62
N LEU A 44 -10.22 10.10 -9.94
CA LEU A 44 -10.28 10.33 -8.50
C LEU A 44 -11.07 9.21 -7.82
N GLU A 45 -10.48 8.56 -6.85
CA GLU A 45 -11.12 7.52 -6.05
C GLU A 45 -11.15 7.97 -4.59
N TYR A 46 -12.35 7.97 -3.99
CA TYR A 46 -12.53 8.22 -2.55
C TYR A 46 -11.98 7.06 -1.75
N VAL A 47 -11.19 7.37 -0.74
CA VAL A 47 -10.62 6.37 0.17
C VAL A 47 -11.35 6.36 1.50
N ARG A 48 -11.33 7.49 2.21
CA ARG A 48 -11.99 7.64 3.52
C ARG A 48 -12.09 9.09 3.95
N ALA A 49 -12.92 9.35 4.97
CA ALA A 49 -12.96 10.59 5.72
C ALA A 49 -12.45 10.37 7.14
N GLY A 50 -11.86 11.40 7.73
CA GLY A 50 -11.53 11.45 9.16
C GLY A 50 -12.65 12.05 10.00
N GLY A 51 -12.39 12.25 11.28
CA GLY A 51 -13.34 12.87 12.20
C GLY A 51 -13.54 14.38 11.94
N ALA A 52 -14.74 14.89 12.21
CA ALA A 52 -15.01 16.31 12.16
C ALA A 52 -14.21 17.05 13.26
N ARG A 53 -13.57 18.16 12.88
CA ARG A 53 -12.83 19.03 13.79
C ARG A 53 -13.31 20.47 13.66
N GLY A 54 -13.61 21.10 14.80
CA GLY A 54 -13.91 22.54 14.84
C GLY A 54 -12.64 23.36 14.59
N LEU A 55 -12.60 24.11 13.49
CA LEU A 55 -11.56 25.10 13.21
C LEU A 55 -12.09 26.50 13.38
N ALA A 56 -11.28 27.35 14.01
CA ALA A 56 -11.62 28.77 14.17
C ALA A 56 -11.21 29.54 12.90
N TYR A 57 -12.18 30.10 12.21
CA TYR A 57 -11.99 31.06 11.12
C TYR A 57 -12.50 32.46 11.59
N GLY A 58 -11.57 33.34 11.94
CA GLY A 58 -11.93 34.63 12.53
C GLY A 58 -12.75 34.45 13.83
N ASN A 59 -14.00 34.92 13.83
CA ASN A 59 -14.91 34.80 14.96
C ASN A 59 -15.91 33.64 14.87
N HIS A 60 -15.75 32.77 13.88
CA HIS A 60 -16.64 31.63 13.64
C HIS A 60 -15.91 30.32 13.85
N LEU A 61 -16.57 29.34 14.45
CA LEU A 61 -16.15 27.95 14.49
C LEU A 61 -16.79 27.21 13.30
N GLN A 62 -16.01 26.55 12.51
CA GLN A 62 -16.48 25.76 11.38
C GLN A 62 -16.00 24.32 11.54
N ASP A 63 -16.91 23.37 11.38
CA ASP A 63 -16.54 21.97 11.36
C ASP A 63 -15.90 21.63 10.00
N VAL A 64 -14.71 21.06 10.06
CA VAL A 64 -13.96 20.62 8.90
C VAL A 64 -13.71 19.13 9.03
N VAL A 65 -13.98 18.41 7.97
CA VAL A 65 -13.74 16.96 7.89
C VAL A 65 -12.67 16.71 6.83
N PRO A 66 -11.54 16.08 7.19
CA PRO A 66 -10.54 15.70 6.22
C PRO A 66 -11.04 14.52 5.39
N VAL A 67 -10.80 14.58 4.09
CA VAL A 67 -11.17 13.53 3.14
C VAL A 67 -9.96 13.14 2.32
N LEU A 68 -9.72 11.85 2.18
CA LEU A 68 -8.63 11.30 1.41
C LEU A 68 -9.13 10.75 0.08
N PHE A 69 -8.53 11.20 -1.00
CA PHE A 69 -8.69 10.68 -2.35
C PHE A 69 -7.36 10.17 -2.89
N VAL A 70 -7.43 9.18 -3.76
CA VAL A 70 -6.31 8.72 -4.60
C VAL A 70 -6.54 9.22 -6.01
N SER A 71 -5.46 9.62 -6.68
CA SER A 71 -5.48 10.01 -8.09
C SER A 71 -4.81 8.94 -8.96
N GLY A 72 -5.46 8.61 -10.08
CA GLY A 72 -4.87 7.75 -11.12
C GLY A 72 -3.87 8.47 -12.02
N VAL A 73 -3.72 9.80 -11.86
CA VAL A 73 -2.78 10.64 -12.62
C VAL A 73 -1.98 11.52 -11.67
N ASP A 74 -0.77 11.87 -12.08
CA ASP A 74 0.18 12.68 -11.30
C ASP A 74 0.37 14.10 -11.83
N GLU A 75 -0.19 14.42 -13.01
CA GLU A 75 -0.18 15.77 -13.56
C GLU A 75 -1.30 16.61 -12.95
N ILE A 76 -0.94 17.78 -12.42
CA ILE A 76 -1.86 18.73 -11.79
C ILE A 76 -1.68 20.12 -12.41
N ASP A 77 -2.79 20.74 -12.79
CA ASP A 77 -2.86 22.15 -13.16
C ASP A 77 -3.45 22.96 -11.99
N ALA A 78 -2.57 23.46 -11.11
CA ALA A 78 -2.98 24.19 -9.90
C ALA A 78 -3.72 25.48 -10.25
N ARG A 79 -4.95 25.66 -9.77
CA ARG A 79 -5.85 26.77 -10.10
C ARG A 79 -6.40 27.46 -8.85
N GLY A 80 -6.99 28.63 -9.08
CA GLY A 80 -7.73 29.36 -8.08
C GLY A 80 -6.86 29.88 -6.93
N LEU A 81 -7.06 29.36 -5.74
CA LEU A 81 -6.35 29.76 -4.52
C LEU A 81 -4.94 29.15 -4.41
N TYR A 82 -4.53 28.32 -5.36
CA TYR A 82 -3.26 27.61 -5.34
C TYR A 82 -2.38 28.01 -6.53
N LYS A 83 -1.08 28.10 -6.29
CA LYS A 83 -0.08 28.49 -7.30
C LYS A 83 0.89 27.39 -7.67
N GLY A 84 0.81 26.23 -6.98
CA GLY A 84 1.68 25.10 -7.25
C GLY A 84 1.25 23.85 -6.49
N PHE A 85 1.87 22.75 -6.86
CA PHE A 85 1.70 21.45 -6.22
C PHE A 85 3.04 20.75 -6.05
N GLU A 86 3.05 19.75 -5.20
CA GLU A 86 4.18 18.86 -4.99
C GLU A 86 3.64 17.50 -4.52
N TRP A 87 4.11 16.44 -5.15
CA TRP A 87 3.93 15.08 -4.65
C TRP A 87 5.04 14.80 -3.64
N ILE A 88 4.67 14.38 -2.45
CA ILE A 88 5.61 14.06 -1.37
C ILE A 88 5.26 12.71 -0.76
N ASP A 89 6.24 12.07 -0.16
CA ASP A 89 5.97 10.89 0.66
C ASP A 89 5.01 11.26 1.81
N PRO A 90 3.95 10.48 2.05
CA PRO A 90 3.01 10.73 3.14
C PRO A 90 3.67 10.96 4.51
N GLY A 91 4.75 10.25 4.83
CA GLY A 91 5.50 10.42 6.07
C GLY A 91 6.19 11.79 6.20
N GLU A 92 6.43 12.48 5.09
CA GLU A 92 7.07 13.80 5.10
C GLU A 92 6.13 14.97 5.42
N ILE A 93 4.81 14.77 5.40
CA ILE A 93 3.83 15.85 5.67
C ILE A 93 4.08 16.50 7.02
N GLN A 94 4.38 15.73 8.06
CA GLN A 94 4.66 16.25 9.39
C GLN A 94 5.90 17.16 9.44
N ASN A 95 6.87 16.90 8.58
CA ASN A 95 8.13 17.63 8.50
C ASN A 95 8.16 18.68 7.38
N LYS A 96 7.08 18.77 6.57
CA LYS A 96 7.03 19.70 5.44
C LYS A 96 7.18 21.14 5.92
N LYS A 97 8.24 21.80 5.47
CA LYS A 97 8.49 23.20 5.78
C LYS A 97 7.36 24.08 5.24
N TYR A 98 6.90 25.00 6.06
CA TYR A 98 5.77 25.91 5.73
C TYR A 98 4.43 25.22 5.46
N ALA A 99 4.23 23.97 5.90
CA ALA A 99 2.90 23.38 5.92
C ALA A 99 2.04 24.06 6.99
N THR A 100 0.74 24.27 6.68
CA THR A 100 -0.20 24.78 7.67
C THR A 100 -0.34 23.81 8.84
N PRO A 101 -0.59 24.27 10.06
CA PRO A 101 -0.87 23.38 11.19
C PRO A 101 -2.06 22.46 10.89
N GLN A 102 -3.10 23.02 10.25
CA GLN A 102 -4.31 22.31 9.88
C GLN A 102 -4.02 21.10 8.96
N LEU A 103 -3.16 21.27 7.95
CA LEU A 103 -2.78 20.16 7.07
C LEU A 103 -2.17 19.00 7.86
N ARG A 104 -1.28 19.29 8.80
CA ARG A 104 -0.62 18.26 9.61
C ARG A 104 -1.60 17.51 10.50
N ASP A 105 -2.46 18.25 11.19
CA ASP A 105 -3.43 17.68 12.11
C ASP A 105 -4.47 16.84 11.37
N MET A 106 -5.01 17.37 10.26
CA MET A 106 -6.03 16.70 9.46
C MET A 106 -5.47 15.49 8.70
N TYR A 107 -4.22 15.56 8.23
CA TYR A 107 -3.59 14.42 7.63
C TYR A 107 -3.49 13.25 8.62
N GLY A 108 -3.18 13.54 9.89
CA GLY A 108 -3.15 12.51 10.94
C GLY A 108 -4.45 11.73 11.10
N ASP A 109 -5.61 12.37 10.82
CA ASP A 109 -6.91 11.73 10.93
C ASP A 109 -7.27 10.82 9.76
N VAL A 110 -6.60 10.98 8.61
CA VAL A 110 -6.82 10.16 7.40
C VAL A 110 -5.60 9.34 7.01
N ALA A 111 -4.49 9.53 7.70
CA ALA A 111 -3.25 8.79 7.44
C ALA A 111 -3.39 7.32 7.79
N SER A 112 -2.66 6.50 7.07
CA SER A 112 -2.43 5.11 7.42
C SER A 112 -0.95 4.79 7.29
N TYR A 113 -0.55 3.78 8.05
CA TYR A 113 0.82 3.32 8.12
C TYR A 113 0.88 1.80 7.94
N LEU A 114 1.94 1.32 7.32
CA LEU A 114 2.17 -0.11 7.16
C LEU A 114 3.03 -0.63 8.31
N TYR A 115 2.52 -1.65 8.99
CA TYR A 115 3.21 -2.34 10.07
C TYR A 115 3.56 -3.76 9.66
N ILE A 116 4.82 -4.14 9.82
CA ILE A 116 5.30 -5.47 9.49
C ILE A 116 5.10 -6.42 10.66
N HIS A 117 4.46 -7.55 10.40
CA HIS A 117 4.25 -8.61 11.37
C HIS A 117 5.06 -9.85 11.02
N LYS A 118 5.81 -10.35 11.98
CA LYS A 118 6.46 -11.64 11.87
C LYS A 118 5.45 -12.75 12.20
N THR A 119 5.31 -13.71 11.28
CA THR A 119 4.47 -14.90 11.44
C THR A 119 5.30 -16.16 11.49
N SER A 120 4.66 -17.29 11.75
CA SER A 120 5.26 -18.60 11.49
C SER A 120 5.26 -18.84 9.98
N ILE A 121 6.40 -19.28 9.43
CA ILE A 121 6.56 -19.53 7.99
C ILE A 121 5.50 -20.53 7.51
N GLY A 122 4.81 -20.20 6.42
CA GLY A 122 3.72 -20.99 5.86
C GLY A 122 2.36 -20.78 6.55
N GLN A 123 2.27 -19.86 7.53
CA GLN A 123 1.02 -19.51 8.21
C GLN A 123 0.53 -18.10 7.88
N GLU A 124 1.18 -17.43 6.96
CA GLU A 124 0.91 -16.03 6.59
C GLU A 124 -0.57 -15.84 6.19
N GLN A 125 -1.06 -16.68 5.28
CA GLN A 125 -2.45 -16.67 4.82
C GLN A 125 -3.46 -16.97 5.94
N ASN A 126 -3.12 -17.87 6.86
CA ASN A 126 -3.99 -18.19 7.97
C ASN A 126 -4.07 -17.05 8.97
N VAL A 127 -2.94 -16.37 9.24
CA VAL A 127 -2.89 -15.16 10.07
C VAL A 127 -3.68 -14.03 9.42
N ALA A 128 -3.52 -13.81 8.13
CA ALA A 128 -4.28 -12.77 7.41
C ALA A 128 -5.80 -13.02 7.47
N ARG A 129 -6.25 -14.25 7.25
CA ARG A 129 -7.68 -14.62 7.39
C ARG A 129 -8.19 -14.45 8.84
N GLU A 130 -7.38 -14.79 9.84
CA GLU A 130 -7.75 -14.59 11.24
C GLU A 130 -7.90 -13.11 11.57
N ILE A 131 -7.01 -12.24 11.07
CA ILE A 131 -7.12 -10.79 11.19
C ILE A 131 -8.45 -10.31 10.58
N GLN A 132 -8.74 -10.71 9.36
CA GLN A 132 -9.98 -10.34 8.68
C GLN A 132 -11.22 -10.82 9.44
N ALA A 133 -11.20 -12.05 9.96
CA ALA A 133 -12.30 -12.60 10.75
C ALA A 133 -12.50 -11.84 12.07
N ARG A 134 -11.43 -11.39 12.71
CA ARG A 134 -11.50 -10.55 13.93
C ARG A 134 -12.10 -9.18 13.66
N LEU A 135 -11.72 -8.55 12.55
CA LEU A 135 -12.27 -7.26 12.13
C LEU A 135 -13.74 -7.37 11.73
N SER A 136 -14.16 -8.45 11.08
CA SER A 136 -15.56 -8.67 10.68
C SER A 136 -16.48 -9.08 11.85
N GLY A 137 -15.92 -9.37 13.03
CA GLY A 137 -16.66 -9.82 14.20
C GLY A 137 -17.35 -8.67 14.94
N THR A 138 -18.47 -8.97 15.61
CA THR A 138 -19.23 -8.02 16.45
C THR A 138 -18.70 -7.88 17.88
N GLY A 139 -17.47 -8.31 18.14
CA GLY A 139 -16.88 -8.45 19.46
C GLY A 139 -16.19 -7.19 20.01
N SER A 140 -15.25 -7.41 20.94
CA SER A 140 -14.49 -6.38 21.68
C SER A 140 -13.51 -5.55 20.85
N LEU A 141 -13.43 -5.77 19.54
CA LEU A 141 -12.57 -5.05 18.60
C LEU A 141 -13.34 -4.01 17.76
N LYS A 142 -14.59 -3.73 18.12
CA LYS A 142 -15.44 -2.81 17.38
C LYS A 142 -14.86 -1.39 17.27
N ASP A 143 -14.12 -0.98 18.28
CA ASP A 143 -13.46 0.33 18.37
C ASP A 143 -12.20 0.46 17.49
N ILE A 144 -11.69 -0.64 16.91
CA ILE A 144 -10.55 -0.62 15.99
C ILE A 144 -10.91 -1.08 14.58
N HIS A 145 -12.19 -1.39 14.34
CA HIS A 145 -12.65 -1.85 13.03
C HIS A 145 -12.33 -0.81 11.94
N ASP A 146 -12.58 0.47 12.24
CA ASP A 146 -12.37 1.58 11.32
C ASP A 146 -10.93 2.12 11.34
N GLU A 147 -10.06 1.52 12.16
CA GLU A 147 -8.68 1.94 12.35
C GLU A 147 -7.65 0.97 11.70
N VAL A 148 -8.11 -0.17 11.23
CA VAL A 148 -7.31 -1.15 10.49
C VAL A 148 -7.89 -1.33 9.10
N PHE A 149 -7.14 -0.90 8.09
CA PHE A 149 -7.63 -0.71 6.72
C PHE A 149 -7.35 -1.89 5.81
N GLY A 150 -6.27 -2.63 6.06
CA GLY A 150 -5.89 -3.72 5.18
C GLY A 150 -4.88 -4.70 5.77
N VAL A 151 -4.86 -5.89 5.18
CA VAL A 151 -3.86 -6.92 5.45
C VAL A 151 -3.30 -7.44 4.14
N LEU A 152 -2.00 -7.45 4.02
CA LEU A 152 -1.27 -7.88 2.83
C LEU A 152 -0.36 -9.06 3.19
N SER A 153 -0.42 -10.12 2.39
CA SER A 153 0.40 -11.33 2.55
C SER A 153 1.12 -11.64 1.23
N PRO A 154 2.27 -10.99 0.97
CA PRO A 154 3.02 -11.20 -0.26
C PRO A 154 3.60 -12.62 -0.33
N HIS A 155 3.45 -13.30 -1.47
CA HIS A 155 3.89 -14.69 -1.66
C HIS A 155 5.38 -14.92 -1.45
N PHE A 156 6.21 -13.93 -1.74
CA PHE A 156 7.67 -14.05 -1.68
C PHE A 156 8.28 -13.56 -0.35
N MET A 157 7.48 -12.96 0.56
CA MET A 157 7.91 -12.59 1.91
C MET A 157 7.47 -13.61 2.95
N ARG A 158 8.04 -14.81 2.90
CA ARG A 158 7.69 -15.89 3.84
C ARG A 158 8.00 -15.52 5.29
N GLY A 159 7.04 -15.73 6.16
CA GLY A 159 7.14 -15.41 7.58
C GLY A 159 6.77 -13.97 7.94
N TYR A 160 6.22 -13.20 6.99
CA TYR A 160 5.82 -11.82 7.20
C TYR A 160 4.47 -11.51 6.56
N ILE A 161 3.71 -10.61 7.18
CA ILE A 161 2.53 -9.94 6.63
C ILE A 161 2.64 -8.46 6.93
N PHE A 162 1.94 -7.64 6.16
CA PHE A 162 1.78 -6.22 6.41
C PHE A 162 0.36 -5.93 6.85
N VAL A 163 0.21 -5.05 7.81
CA VAL A 163 -1.10 -4.56 8.26
C VAL A 163 -1.10 -3.05 8.11
N GLU A 164 -2.06 -2.53 7.38
CA GLU A 164 -2.29 -1.11 7.26
C GLU A 164 -3.25 -0.66 8.35
N ALA A 165 -2.86 0.34 9.14
CA ALA A 165 -3.65 0.87 10.22
C ALA A 165 -3.31 2.35 10.49
N SER A 166 -4.20 3.05 11.18
CA SER A 166 -3.99 4.44 11.62
C SER A 166 -2.88 4.57 12.67
N ALA A 167 -2.69 3.55 13.51
CA ALA A 167 -1.62 3.54 14.53
C ALA A 167 -1.23 2.12 14.96
N LEU A 168 0.01 1.97 15.45
CA LEU A 168 0.58 0.69 15.90
C LEU A 168 -0.26 0.02 17.00
N HIS A 169 -0.78 0.79 17.95
CA HIS A 169 -1.52 0.23 19.09
C HIS A 169 -2.83 -0.46 18.68
N HIS A 170 -3.46 -0.05 17.56
CA HIS A 170 -4.62 -0.74 17.00
C HIS A 170 -4.25 -2.13 16.50
N VAL A 171 -3.10 -2.22 15.85
CA VAL A 171 -2.57 -3.50 15.37
C VAL A 171 -2.18 -4.42 16.52
N GLU A 172 -1.52 -3.89 17.57
CA GLU A 172 -1.17 -4.65 18.76
C GLU A 172 -2.40 -5.16 19.51
N LYS A 173 -3.45 -4.34 19.59
CA LYS A 173 -4.75 -4.75 20.16
C LYS A 173 -5.41 -5.85 19.33
N LEU A 174 -5.38 -5.73 18.00
CA LEU A 174 -5.93 -6.71 17.07
C LEU A 174 -5.29 -8.09 17.24
N ILE A 175 -3.97 -8.15 17.40
CA ILE A 175 -3.24 -9.43 17.61
C ILE A 175 -3.29 -9.93 19.04
N GLY A 176 -3.91 -9.19 19.97
CA GLY A 176 -4.10 -9.60 21.37
C GLY A 176 -2.87 -9.44 22.25
N ARG A 177 -1.99 -8.48 21.94
CA ARG A 177 -0.80 -8.20 22.77
C ARG A 177 -0.98 -7.04 23.75
N VAL A 178 -1.94 -6.18 23.49
CA VAL A 178 -2.27 -5.02 24.34
C VAL A 178 -3.76 -5.04 24.63
N GLY A 179 -4.11 -5.00 25.91
CA GLY A 179 -5.49 -5.02 26.38
C GLY A 179 -5.99 -6.42 26.77
N VAL A 180 -6.92 -6.42 27.74
CA VAL A 180 -7.36 -7.65 28.44
C VAL A 180 -8.40 -8.45 27.64
N SER A 181 -8.89 -7.94 26.52
CA SER A 181 -10.12 -8.43 25.89
C SER A 181 -9.93 -9.33 24.66
N THR A 182 -8.70 -9.52 24.19
CA THR A 182 -8.45 -10.34 23.01
C THR A 182 -7.50 -11.49 23.26
N THR A 183 -7.88 -12.68 22.80
CA THR A 183 -6.99 -13.84 22.83
C THR A 183 -5.82 -13.62 21.89
N PRO A 184 -4.56 -13.84 22.32
CA PRO A 184 -3.40 -13.73 21.45
C PRO A 184 -3.54 -14.60 20.21
N MET A 185 -3.21 -14.01 19.05
CA MET A 185 -3.24 -14.75 17.77
C MET A 185 -2.16 -15.81 17.74
N LYS A 186 -2.55 -17.01 17.33
CA LYS A 186 -1.60 -18.09 17.04
C LYS A 186 -0.78 -17.73 15.80
N ASN A 187 0.48 -18.17 15.79
CA ASN A 187 1.39 -17.98 14.66
C ASN A 187 1.77 -16.51 14.33
N CYS A 188 1.22 -15.53 15.04
CA CYS A 188 1.63 -14.13 14.95
C CYS A 188 2.62 -13.84 16.07
N ARG A 189 3.92 -13.67 15.74
CA ARG A 189 4.98 -13.66 16.76
C ARG A 189 5.31 -12.26 17.27
N LYS A 190 5.50 -11.31 16.39
CA LYS A 190 5.94 -9.95 16.77
C LYS A 190 5.57 -8.95 15.68
N VAL A 191 5.12 -7.76 16.10
CA VAL A 191 5.18 -6.56 15.26
C VAL A 191 6.65 -6.14 15.24
N LEU A 192 7.20 -5.92 14.08
CA LEU A 192 8.49 -5.24 13.94
C LEU A 192 8.20 -3.78 14.22
N GLY A 193 8.89 -3.21 15.21
CA GLY A 193 8.64 -1.83 15.64
C GLY A 193 8.92 -0.82 14.55
N GLY A 194 8.07 0.21 14.48
CA GLY A 194 8.15 1.30 13.53
C GLY A 194 7.18 1.17 12.37
N GLU A 195 6.90 2.30 11.78
CA GLU A 195 6.14 2.44 10.56
C GLU A 195 7.06 2.12 9.37
N SER A 196 6.54 1.41 8.38
CA SER A 196 7.29 1.12 7.16
C SER A 196 6.81 2.08 6.07
N PRO A 197 7.70 2.88 5.47
CA PRO A 197 7.35 3.70 4.32
C PRO A 197 6.74 2.85 3.21
N LEU A 198 5.70 3.34 2.56
CA LEU A 198 5.05 2.63 1.46
C LEU A 198 6.06 2.28 0.35
N GLY A 199 6.99 3.19 0.04
CA GLY A 199 8.04 2.97 -0.96
C GLY A 199 8.91 1.74 -0.68
N ASP A 200 9.18 1.44 0.59
CA ASP A 200 9.96 0.26 0.98
C ASP A 200 9.15 -1.04 0.83
N VAL A 201 7.82 -0.95 0.85
CA VAL A 201 6.90 -2.10 0.79
C VAL A 201 6.42 -2.38 -0.63
N LEU A 202 6.26 -1.34 -1.46
CA LEU A 202 5.80 -1.45 -2.86
C LEU A 202 6.50 -2.55 -3.67
N PRO A 203 7.85 -2.70 -3.65
CA PRO A 203 8.53 -3.74 -4.40
C PRO A 203 8.11 -5.17 -4.01
N TYR A 204 7.51 -5.31 -2.83
CA TYR A 204 7.00 -6.58 -2.32
C TYR A 204 5.49 -6.77 -2.58
N LEU A 205 4.79 -5.72 -2.99
CA LEU A 205 3.38 -5.78 -3.35
C LEU A 205 3.18 -5.95 -4.85
N GLU A 206 4.11 -5.48 -5.66
CA GLU A 206 4.08 -5.65 -7.09
C GLU A 206 4.27 -7.14 -7.44
N PRO A 207 3.34 -7.73 -8.21
CA PRO A 207 3.50 -9.09 -8.69
C PRO A 207 4.71 -9.11 -9.63
N LYS A 208 5.85 -9.63 -9.16
CA LYS A 208 6.96 -9.95 -10.06
C LYS A 208 6.48 -11.09 -10.94
N ALA A 209 6.51 -10.88 -12.24
CA ALA A 209 6.27 -11.97 -13.19
C ALA A 209 7.15 -13.17 -12.79
N ALA A 210 6.59 -14.35 -12.75
CA ALA A 210 7.36 -15.56 -12.39
C ALA A 210 8.58 -15.75 -13.29
N THR A 211 8.55 -15.18 -14.50
CA THR A 211 9.63 -15.12 -15.48
C THR A 211 10.69 -14.05 -15.20
N ALA A 212 10.47 -13.17 -14.21
CA ALA A 212 11.39 -12.08 -13.94
C ALA A 212 12.81 -12.57 -13.57
N GLY A 213 13.78 -12.13 -14.36
CA GLY A 213 15.19 -12.54 -14.21
C GLY A 213 15.53 -13.91 -14.81
N ILE A 214 14.61 -14.52 -15.57
CA ILE A 214 14.87 -15.70 -16.39
C ILE A 214 14.99 -15.22 -17.83
N GLU A 215 16.15 -15.41 -18.43
CA GLU A 215 16.45 -15.02 -19.80
C GLU A 215 16.87 -16.24 -20.62
N GLU A 216 16.72 -16.15 -21.94
CA GLU A 216 17.22 -17.20 -22.84
C GLU A 216 18.73 -17.37 -22.69
N GLY A 217 19.18 -18.61 -22.57
CA GLY A 217 20.57 -18.94 -22.30
C GLY A 217 20.92 -19.14 -20.83
N CYS A 218 20.12 -18.66 -19.89
CA CYS A 218 20.33 -18.90 -18.47
C CYS A 218 20.35 -20.40 -18.14
N ILE A 219 21.14 -20.77 -17.14
CA ILE A 219 21.12 -22.12 -16.58
C ILE A 219 20.19 -22.09 -15.36
N VAL A 220 19.25 -23.03 -15.35
CA VAL A 220 18.24 -23.16 -14.29
C VAL A 220 18.28 -24.57 -13.69
N GLU A 221 17.91 -24.67 -12.42
CA GLU A 221 17.61 -25.93 -11.76
C GLU A 221 16.09 -26.10 -11.66
N ILE A 222 15.57 -27.25 -12.02
CA ILE A 222 14.14 -27.55 -11.98
C ILE A 222 13.77 -28.01 -10.56
N HIS A 223 12.84 -27.35 -9.90
CA HIS A 223 12.39 -27.66 -8.54
C HIS A 223 11.06 -28.42 -8.47
N GLY A 224 10.34 -28.55 -9.60
CA GLY A 224 9.05 -29.20 -9.69
C GLY A 224 8.95 -30.29 -10.74
N GLY A 225 7.97 -31.17 -10.59
CA GLY A 225 7.68 -32.22 -11.59
C GLY A 225 8.67 -33.38 -11.63
N ALA A 226 8.63 -34.16 -12.73
CA ALA A 226 9.42 -35.40 -12.93
C ALA A 226 10.92 -35.15 -13.07
N PHE A 227 11.33 -33.93 -13.39
CA PHE A 227 12.72 -33.55 -13.63
C PHE A 227 13.34 -32.73 -12.51
N ARG A 228 12.75 -32.80 -11.33
CA ARG A 228 13.23 -32.09 -10.14
C ARG A 228 14.71 -32.38 -9.84
N GLY A 229 15.49 -31.32 -9.61
CA GLY A 229 16.91 -31.39 -9.29
C GLY A 229 17.82 -31.41 -10.52
N GLN A 230 17.27 -31.47 -11.73
CA GLN A 230 18.06 -31.43 -12.96
C GLN A 230 18.39 -30.01 -13.40
N ALA A 231 19.59 -29.82 -13.90
CA ALA A 231 20.02 -28.58 -14.51
C ALA A 231 19.63 -28.53 -15.99
N ALA A 232 19.16 -27.38 -16.44
CA ALA A 232 18.73 -27.20 -17.82
C ALA A 232 19.09 -25.79 -18.32
N ARG A 233 19.20 -25.61 -19.62
CA ARG A 233 19.38 -24.30 -20.25
C ARG A 233 18.05 -23.77 -20.73
N VAL A 234 17.77 -22.51 -20.45
CA VAL A 234 16.60 -21.81 -20.98
C VAL A 234 16.77 -21.56 -22.46
N THR A 235 15.82 -22.03 -23.25
CA THR A 235 15.80 -21.83 -24.72
C THR A 235 14.71 -20.83 -25.11
N ARG A 236 13.67 -20.63 -24.30
CA ARG A 236 12.61 -19.68 -24.57
C ARG A 236 11.88 -19.28 -23.28
N VAL A 237 11.50 -17.99 -23.17
CA VAL A 237 10.66 -17.48 -22.11
C VAL A 237 9.34 -17.00 -22.71
N THR A 238 8.21 -17.43 -22.15
CA THR A 238 6.86 -17.03 -22.57
C THR A 238 6.20 -16.30 -21.40
N GLU A 239 6.41 -14.99 -21.32
CA GLU A 239 5.92 -14.15 -20.20
C GLU A 239 4.40 -14.21 -20.02
N SER A 240 3.63 -14.16 -21.11
CA SER A 240 2.17 -14.16 -21.07
C SER A 240 1.55 -15.43 -20.47
N LYS A 241 2.31 -16.54 -20.42
CA LYS A 241 1.88 -17.82 -19.84
C LYS A 241 2.65 -18.17 -18.58
N GLU A 242 3.63 -17.35 -18.19
CA GLU A 242 4.57 -17.65 -17.11
C GLU A 242 5.28 -19.01 -17.29
N GLU A 243 5.61 -19.35 -18.52
CA GLU A 243 6.26 -20.61 -18.89
C GLU A 243 7.67 -20.38 -19.42
N VAL A 244 8.53 -21.35 -19.14
CA VAL A 244 9.90 -21.37 -19.62
C VAL A 244 10.15 -22.70 -20.34
N THR A 245 10.67 -22.63 -21.56
CA THR A 245 11.14 -23.83 -22.28
C THR A 245 12.63 -24.01 -21.99
N VAL A 246 12.97 -25.18 -21.52
CA VAL A 246 14.35 -25.53 -21.12
C VAL A 246 14.83 -26.80 -21.81
N GLU A 247 16.13 -26.89 -22.00
CA GLU A 247 16.81 -28.05 -22.55
C GLU A 247 17.68 -28.71 -21.47
N LEU A 248 17.44 -29.99 -21.20
CA LEU A 248 18.15 -30.73 -20.15
C LEU A 248 19.58 -31.07 -20.60
N PHE A 249 20.58 -30.87 -19.71
CA PHE A 249 21.97 -31.17 -20.00
C PHE A 249 22.27 -32.69 -20.04
N GLU A 250 21.56 -33.47 -19.24
CA GLU A 250 21.83 -34.93 -19.10
C GLU A 250 21.01 -35.80 -20.05
N ALA A 251 20.26 -35.22 -20.98
CA ALA A 251 19.52 -36.01 -21.97
C ALA A 251 20.41 -36.43 -23.14
N ALA A 252 20.40 -37.70 -23.48
CA ALA A 252 21.14 -38.24 -24.62
C ALA A 252 20.69 -37.67 -25.98
N VAL A 253 19.49 -37.10 -26.02
CA VAL A 253 18.93 -36.35 -27.15
C VAL A 253 18.38 -35.02 -26.55
N PRO A 254 18.62 -33.87 -27.22
CA PRO A 254 18.06 -32.61 -26.77
C PRO A 254 16.53 -32.67 -26.68
N VAL A 255 16.00 -32.66 -25.49
CA VAL A 255 14.55 -32.64 -25.25
C VAL A 255 14.18 -31.28 -24.70
N ALA A 256 13.41 -30.55 -25.49
CA ALA A 256 12.80 -29.27 -25.02
C ALA A 256 11.63 -29.59 -24.11
N LEU A 257 11.69 -29.08 -22.88
CA LEU A 257 10.68 -29.23 -21.86
C LEU A 257 10.09 -27.85 -21.49
N THR A 258 8.79 -27.72 -21.55
CA THR A 258 8.13 -26.51 -21.07
C THR A 258 7.69 -26.70 -19.61
N VAL A 259 8.15 -25.84 -18.74
CA VAL A 259 7.84 -25.85 -17.30
C VAL A 259 7.34 -24.46 -16.89
N ARG A 260 6.59 -24.38 -15.80
CA ARG A 260 6.21 -23.10 -15.24
C ARG A 260 7.44 -22.38 -14.68
N ALA A 261 7.48 -21.07 -14.82
CA ALA A 261 8.60 -20.25 -14.36
C ALA A 261 8.81 -20.32 -12.83
N ASP A 262 7.74 -20.54 -12.05
CA ASP A 262 7.81 -20.74 -10.60
C ASP A 262 8.44 -22.08 -10.17
N GLN A 263 8.62 -23.00 -11.12
CA GLN A 263 9.23 -24.32 -10.89
C GLN A 263 10.72 -24.38 -11.24
N VAL A 264 11.30 -23.27 -11.68
CA VAL A 264 12.73 -23.20 -12.00
C VAL A 264 13.43 -22.12 -11.18
N ARG A 265 14.70 -22.32 -10.92
CA ARG A 265 15.58 -21.36 -10.24
C ARG A 265 16.82 -21.12 -11.09
N VAL A 266 17.10 -19.86 -11.39
CA VAL A 266 18.32 -19.48 -12.09
C VAL A 266 19.54 -19.77 -11.20
N THR A 267 20.45 -20.58 -11.72
CA THR A 267 21.72 -20.91 -11.08
C THR A 267 22.89 -20.17 -11.72
N GLN A 268 22.79 -19.85 -13.02
CA GLN A 268 23.78 -19.05 -13.72
C GLN A 268 23.11 -18.17 -14.77
N ARG A 269 23.45 -16.90 -14.78
CA ARG A 269 22.98 -15.92 -15.78
C ARG A 269 23.92 -15.89 -16.98
N VAL A 270 23.41 -15.47 -18.11
CA VAL A 270 24.22 -15.11 -19.29
C VAL A 270 24.87 -13.76 -18.99
N GLU A 271 26.20 -13.70 -19.14
CA GLU A 271 26.94 -12.42 -19.08
C GLU A 271 26.79 -11.65 -20.39
#